data_511a1a656f550ebe0340b075030aa8c6
#
_entry.id   511a1a656f550ebe0340b075030aa8c6
#
_cell.length_a   1.000
_cell.length_b   1.000
_cell.length_c   1.000
_cell.angle_alpha   90.00
_cell.angle_beta   90.00
_cell.angle_gamma   90.00
#
_symmetry.space_group_name_H-M   'P 1'
#
loop_
_entity.id
_entity.type
_entity.pdbx_description
1 polymer ?
#
loop_
_entity_poly.entity_id
_entity_poly.type
_entity_poly.pdbx_seq_one_letter_code
_entity_poly.pdbx_strand_id
1 'polypeptide(L)'
;YSRSNSAESNILTEKYIKKIAGFFIKKNMKIKLFINTIGFLHDDKHLPEKKFQDINFEYMKKSFEINTIPTALMIKYFSPLMAKDEKSIFATISAKVGSISDNFLGGWYSYRASKAALNQIIKTASIEQKRINNKLIIVSVHPGTVSSKLSKPFIGKKEVQTPEESAKKIIIL
;
A
#
# COMPACT_ATOMS: atom_id res chain seq x y z
N TYR A 1 -8.67 10.33 4.29
CA TYR A 1 -9.72 9.26 4.25
C TYR A 1 -9.20 8.07 5.04
N SER A 2 -9.92 7.68 6.06
CA SER A 2 -9.56 6.59 6.97
C SER A 2 -10.60 5.48 6.90
N ARG A 3 -10.16 4.22 7.08
CA ARG A 3 -11.01 3.04 7.20
C ARG A 3 -11.91 3.02 8.45
N SER A 4 -11.67 3.91 9.39
CA SER A 4 -12.36 3.94 10.68
C SER A 4 -13.80 4.49 10.61
N ASN A 5 -14.22 5.07 9.50
CA ASN A 5 -15.59 5.54 9.32
C ASN A 5 -16.43 4.47 8.61
N SER A 6 -17.30 3.84 9.36
CA SER A 6 -18.09 2.64 9.07
C SER A 6 -19.02 2.67 7.84
N ALA A 7 -19.13 3.78 7.14
CA ALA A 7 -19.89 3.86 5.87
C ALA A 7 -19.08 3.44 4.63
N GLU A 8 -17.82 2.99 4.76
CA GLU A 8 -16.85 3.01 3.68
C GLU A 8 -16.15 1.68 3.39
N SER A 9 -16.87 0.55 3.49
CA SER A 9 -16.42 -0.71 2.86
C SER A 9 -16.13 -0.55 1.35
N ASN A 10 -16.56 0.57 0.76
CA ASN A 10 -16.46 0.88 -0.66
C ASN A 10 -15.20 1.65 -1.08
N ILE A 11 -14.36 2.12 -0.16
CA ILE A 11 -13.16 2.95 -0.50
C ILE A 11 -12.15 2.22 -1.38
N LEU A 12 -12.16 0.89 -1.35
CA LEU A 12 -11.25 0.04 -2.11
C LEU A 12 -11.82 -0.40 -3.46
N THR A 13 -13.09 -0.05 -3.75
CA THR A 13 -13.71 -0.41 -5.03
C THR A 13 -13.25 0.53 -6.15
N GLU A 14 -13.13 -0.02 -7.36
CA GLU A 14 -12.78 0.78 -8.53
C GLU A 14 -13.74 1.95 -8.74
N LYS A 15 -15.05 1.72 -8.52
CA LYS A 15 -16.09 2.76 -8.62
C LYS A 15 -15.78 3.95 -7.71
N TYR A 16 -15.38 3.70 -6.47
CA TYR A 16 -15.09 4.76 -5.51
C TYR A 16 -13.79 5.49 -5.84
N ILE A 17 -12.73 4.75 -6.18
CA ILE A 17 -11.43 5.30 -6.61
C ILE A 17 -11.62 6.21 -7.82
N LYS A 18 -12.38 5.75 -8.83
CA LYS A 18 -12.73 6.53 -10.02
C LYS A 18 -13.52 7.79 -9.69
N LYS A 19 -14.48 7.70 -8.74
CA LYS A 19 -15.26 8.86 -8.28
C LYS A 19 -14.37 9.93 -7.66
N ILE A 20 -13.41 9.53 -6.81
CA ILE A 20 -12.47 10.48 -6.21
C ILE A 20 -11.58 11.12 -7.28
N ALA A 21 -11.00 10.33 -8.18
CA ALA A 21 -10.20 10.87 -9.29
C ALA A 21 -11.00 11.87 -10.14
N GLY A 22 -12.28 11.57 -10.41
CA GLY A 22 -13.20 12.45 -11.12
C GLY A 22 -13.41 13.81 -10.43
N PHE A 23 -13.36 13.86 -9.10
CA PHE A 23 -13.39 15.13 -8.38
C PHE A 23 -12.17 16.00 -8.69
N PHE A 24 -10.97 15.44 -8.70
CA PHE A 24 -9.74 16.16 -9.05
C PHE A 24 -9.78 16.67 -10.50
N ILE A 25 -10.29 15.85 -11.43
CA ILE A 25 -10.47 16.25 -12.84
C ILE A 25 -11.40 17.46 -12.94
N LYS A 26 -12.59 17.38 -12.32
CA LYS A 26 -13.57 18.48 -12.35
C LYS A 26 -13.03 19.79 -11.79
N LYS A 27 -12.15 19.71 -10.79
CA LYS A 27 -11.52 20.88 -10.18
C LYS A 27 -10.23 21.33 -10.87
N ASN A 28 -9.83 20.66 -11.95
CA ASN A 28 -8.56 20.87 -12.66
C ASN A 28 -7.34 20.86 -11.71
N MET A 29 -7.38 20.00 -10.69
CA MET A 29 -6.33 19.91 -9.67
C MET A 29 -5.23 18.96 -10.12
N LYS A 30 -3.97 19.35 -9.92
CA LYS A 30 -2.80 18.48 -10.06
C LYS A 30 -2.31 18.03 -8.71
N ILE A 31 -1.82 16.79 -8.65
CA ILE A 31 -1.35 16.16 -7.43
C ILE A 31 0.17 16.16 -7.43
N LYS A 32 0.80 16.74 -6.42
CA LYS A 32 2.26 16.69 -6.20
C LYS A 32 2.67 15.47 -5.37
N LEU A 33 1.84 15.13 -4.38
CA LEU A 33 2.11 14.02 -3.48
C LEU A 33 0.86 13.19 -3.26
N PHE A 34 0.95 11.90 -3.57
CA PHE A 34 -0.05 10.90 -3.26
C PHE A 34 0.58 9.82 -2.37
N ILE A 35 0.01 9.60 -1.19
CA ILE A 35 0.49 8.56 -0.27
C ILE A 35 -0.63 7.57 0.00
N ASN A 36 -0.43 6.31 -0.39
CA ASN A 36 -1.31 5.21 -0.03
C ASN A 36 -0.78 4.47 1.20
N THR A 37 -1.54 4.55 2.29
CA THR A 37 -1.21 3.89 3.57
C THR A 37 -2.10 2.67 3.84
N ILE A 38 -2.90 2.23 2.87
CA ILE A 38 -3.81 1.10 3.04
C ILE A 38 -3.00 -0.20 3.20
N GLY A 39 -3.39 -0.98 4.19
CA GLY A 39 -2.79 -2.29 4.44
C GLY A 39 -3.67 -3.17 5.31
N PHE A 40 -3.49 -4.48 5.15
CA PHE A 40 -4.18 -5.53 5.89
C PHE A 40 -3.18 -6.65 6.21
N LEU A 41 -3.15 -7.08 7.45
CA LEU A 41 -2.33 -8.22 7.91
C LEU A 41 -3.16 -9.25 8.66
N HIS A 42 -4.12 -8.83 9.47
CA HIS A 42 -4.98 -9.70 10.27
C HIS A 42 -6.31 -9.03 10.58
N ASP A 43 -7.26 -9.81 11.02
CA ASP A 43 -8.52 -9.39 11.61
C ASP A 43 -8.91 -10.36 12.75
N ASP A 44 -10.13 -10.22 13.27
CA ASP A 44 -10.64 -11.05 14.36
C ASP A 44 -10.81 -12.53 13.98
N LYS A 45 -10.89 -12.83 12.67
CA LYS A 45 -11.11 -14.17 12.13
C LYS A 45 -9.83 -14.83 11.62
N HIS A 46 -8.84 -14.03 11.20
CA HIS A 46 -7.67 -14.51 10.49
C HIS A 46 -6.40 -13.92 11.07
N LEU A 47 -5.47 -14.77 11.43
CA LEU A 47 -4.07 -14.45 11.72
C LEU A 47 -3.19 -14.87 10.54
N PRO A 48 -2.03 -14.24 10.36
CA PRO A 48 -1.07 -14.65 9.32
C PRO A 48 -0.64 -16.10 9.51
N GLU A 49 -0.59 -16.84 8.42
CA GLU A 49 -0.28 -18.27 8.38
C GLU A 49 1.13 -18.54 8.88
N LYS A 50 1.32 -19.54 9.74
CA LYS A 50 2.63 -19.99 10.23
C LYS A 50 3.23 -21.07 9.34
N LYS A 51 2.41 -21.91 8.74
CA LYS A 51 2.79 -23.04 7.87
C LYS A 51 1.86 -23.10 6.66
N PHE A 52 2.24 -23.80 5.59
CA PHE A 52 1.48 -23.81 4.34
C PHE A 52 0.10 -24.47 4.48
N GLN A 53 -0.07 -25.41 5.43
CA GLN A 53 -1.38 -26.01 5.72
C GLN A 53 -2.40 -25.01 6.28
N ASP A 54 -1.94 -23.88 6.81
CA ASP A 54 -2.81 -22.84 7.35
C ASP A 54 -3.33 -21.90 6.24
N ILE A 55 -2.91 -22.09 4.97
CA ILE A 55 -3.34 -21.24 3.85
C ILE A 55 -4.86 -21.38 3.70
N ASN A 56 -5.53 -20.21 3.70
CA ASN A 56 -6.96 -20.11 3.57
C ASN A 56 -7.31 -19.19 2.39
N PHE A 57 -8.21 -19.67 1.53
CA PHE A 57 -8.61 -18.95 0.32
C PHE A 57 -9.17 -17.56 0.60
N GLU A 58 -10.08 -17.43 1.57
CA GLU A 58 -10.74 -16.16 1.87
C GLU A 58 -9.75 -15.15 2.48
N TYR A 59 -8.82 -15.62 3.32
CA TYR A 59 -7.79 -14.74 3.87
C TYR A 59 -6.78 -14.30 2.80
N MET A 60 -6.36 -15.21 1.93
CA MET A 60 -5.48 -14.87 0.80
C MET A 60 -6.16 -13.89 -0.14
N LYS A 61 -7.39 -14.17 -0.56
CA LYS A 61 -8.20 -13.28 -1.40
C LYS A 61 -8.32 -11.89 -0.79
N LYS A 62 -8.71 -11.81 0.49
CA LYS A 62 -8.81 -10.54 1.23
C LYS A 62 -7.49 -9.79 1.30
N SER A 63 -6.37 -10.50 1.46
CA SER A 63 -5.03 -9.91 1.47
C SER A 63 -4.72 -9.22 0.15
N PHE A 64 -5.04 -9.81 -0.99
CA PHE A 64 -4.87 -9.22 -2.31
C PHE A 64 -5.86 -8.09 -2.59
N GLU A 65 -7.12 -8.28 -2.22
CA GLU A 65 -8.18 -7.28 -2.36
C GLU A 65 -7.88 -5.97 -1.61
N ILE A 66 -7.08 -6.03 -0.54
CA ILE A 66 -6.76 -4.86 0.26
C ILE A 66 -5.35 -4.34 -0.02
N ASN A 67 -4.36 -5.23 -0.07
CA ASN A 67 -2.95 -4.81 -0.15
C ASN A 67 -2.49 -4.52 -1.59
N THR A 68 -3.12 -5.14 -2.60
CA THR A 68 -2.58 -5.17 -3.97
C THR A 68 -3.47 -4.46 -4.96
N ILE A 69 -4.70 -4.97 -5.15
CA ILE A 69 -5.62 -4.51 -6.20
C ILE A 69 -5.92 -3.01 -6.11
N PRO A 70 -6.26 -2.44 -4.93
CA PRO A 70 -6.59 -1.02 -4.86
C PRO A 70 -5.42 -0.12 -5.25
N THR A 71 -4.18 -0.51 -4.95
CA THR A 71 -3.00 0.27 -5.35
C THR A 71 -2.84 0.30 -6.86
N ALA A 72 -3.05 -0.83 -7.55
CA ALA A 72 -3.04 -0.87 -9.02
C ALA A 72 -4.10 0.07 -9.62
N LEU A 73 -5.31 0.05 -9.05
CA LEU A 73 -6.39 0.94 -9.46
C LEU A 73 -6.09 2.41 -9.15
N MET A 74 -5.48 2.69 -7.99
CA MET A 74 -5.05 4.05 -7.65
C MET A 74 -4.01 4.57 -8.63
N ILE A 75 -3.01 3.76 -9.02
CA ILE A 75 -2.04 4.14 -10.05
C ILE A 75 -2.77 4.46 -11.37
N LYS A 76 -3.68 3.59 -11.82
CA LYS A 76 -4.46 3.77 -13.05
C LYS A 76 -5.18 5.12 -13.09
N TYR A 77 -5.84 5.49 -12.00
CA TYR A 77 -6.69 6.69 -11.96
C TYR A 77 -5.98 7.96 -11.51
N PHE A 78 -4.94 7.88 -10.69
CA PHE A 78 -4.28 9.05 -10.13
C PHE A 78 -2.96 9.39 -10.82
N SER A 79 -2.25 8.44 -11.44
CA SER A 79 -1.00 8.78 -12.15
C SER A 79 -1.19 9.82 -13.28
N PRO A 80 -2.31 9.83 -14.04
CA PRO A 80 -2.56 10.89 -15.02
C PRO A 80 -2.80 12.28 -14.39
N LEU A 81 -3.16 12.33 -13.11
CA LEU A 81 -3.44 13.57 -12.38
C LEU A 81 -2.22 14.14 -11.67
N MET A 82 -1.10 13.39 -11.66
CA MET A 82 0.15 13.84 -11.05
C MET A 82 0.73 15.01 -11.85
N ALA A 83 1.34 15.95 -11.14
CA ALA A 83 1.99 17.11 -11.75
C ALA A 83 3.06 16.67 -12.76
N LYS A 84 3.16 17.40 -13.91
CA LYS A 84 4.11 17.10 -14.99
C LYS A 84 5.16 18.21 -15.19
N ASP A 85 4.90 19.38 -14.65
CA ASP A 85 5.76 20.56 -14.69
C ASP A 85 6.84 20.55 -13.60
N GLU A 86 6.59 19.84 -12.50
CA GLU A 86 7.49 19.71 -11.37
C GLU A 86 7.56 18.25 -10.87
N LYS A 87 8.48 17.96 -9.93
CA LYS A 87 8.56 16.63 -9.28
C LYS A 87 7.25 16.30 -8.57
N SER A 88 6.75 15.12 -8.81
CA SER A 88 5.58 14.58 -8.14
C SER A 88 5.87 13.14 -7.66
N ILE A 89 5.22 12.72 -6.57
CA ILE A 89 5.49 11.45 -5.91
C ILE A 89 4.20 10.70 -5.68
N PHE A 90 4.17 9.45 -6.16
CA PHE A 90 3.16 8.46 -5.79
C PHE A 90 3.84 7.41 -4.90
N ALA A 91 3.63 7.48 -3.60
CA ALA A 91 4.17 6.56 -2.63
C ALA A 91 3.10 5.58 -2.12
N THR A 92 3.48 4.33 -1.88
CA THR A 92 2.63 3.36 -1.20
C THR A 92 3.40 2.67 -0.08
N ILE A 93 2.73 2.44 1.04
CA ILE A 93 3.33 1.71 2.14
C ILE A 93 3.32 0.21 1.84
N SER A 94 4.53 -0.34 1.73
CA SER A 94 4.77 -1.76 1.60
C SER A 94 5.38 -2.33 2.88
N ALA A 95 5.99 -3.49 2.80
CA ALA A 95 6.63 -4.15 3.92
C ALA A 95 7.89 -4.91 3.45
N LYS A 96 8.90 -4.99 4.31
CA LYS A 96 10.12 -5.78 4.06
C LYS A 96 9.80 -7.23 3.68
N VAL A 97 8.77 -7.81 4.29
CA VAL A 97 8.31 -9.18 4.02
C VAL A 97 7.78 -9.40 2.59
N GLY A 98 7.56 -8.33 1.81
CA GLY A 98 7.26 -8.42 0.37
C GLY A 98 8.49 -8.63 -0.51
N SER A 99 9.70 -8.68 0.06
CA SER A 99 10.91 -9.09 -0.65
C SER A 99 11.01 -10.60 -0.73
N ILE A 100 11.20 -11.14 -1.93
CA ILE A 100 11.37 -12.59 -2.13
C ILE A 100 12.76 -13.02 -1.66
N SER A 101 13.79 -12.25 -2.01
CA SER A 101 15.19 -12.57 -1.69
C SER A 101 15.53 -12.43 -0.19
N ASP A 102 14.76 -11.61 0.55
CA ASP A 102 14.96 -11.38 1.99
C ASP A 102 14.03 -12.26 2.85
N ASN A 103 13.45 -13.31 2.27
CA ASN A 103 12.54 -14.20 2.96
C ASN A 103 13.29 -15.38 3.60
N PHE A 104 13.88 -15.17 4.75
CA PHE A 104 14.57 -16.21 5.53
C PHE A 104 13.69 -16.85 6.63
N LEU A 105 12.56 -16.22 6.98
CA LEU A 105 11.73 -16.65 8.11
C LEU A 105 10.55 -17.53 7.69
N GLY A 106 10.12 -17.46 6.44
CA GLY A 106 8.90 -18.13 5.98
C GLY A 106 7.62 -17.62 6.66
N GLY A 107 6.56 -18.41 6.60
CA GLY A 107 5.24 -18.04 7.14
C GLY A 107 4.61 -16.82 6.45
N TRP A 108 3.43 -16.40 6.94
CA TRP A 108 2.71 -15.21 6.46
C TRP A 108 2.47 -15.23 4.95
N TYR A 109 2.11 -16.38 4.40
CA TYR A 109 2.05 -16.62 2.95
C TYR A 109 1.21 -15.58 2.21
N SER A 110 -0.02 -15.37 2.65
CA SER A 110 -0.94 -14.41 2.01
C SER A 110 -0.43 -12.98 2.08
N TYR A 111 0.12 -12.58 3.22
CA TYR A 111 0.63 -11.22 3.40
C TYR A 111 1.90 -10.98 2.57
N ARG A 112 2.87 -11.92 2.63
CA ARG A 112 4.10 -11.85 1.82
C ARG A 112 3.77 -11.80 0.33
N ALA A 113 2.93 -12.72 -0.14
CA ALA A 113 2.53 -12.78 -1.54
C ALA A 113 1.85 -11.48 -2.00
N SER A 114 0.91 -10.95 -1.22
CA SER A 114 0.22 -9.70 -1.55
C SER A 114 1.17 -8.48 -1.58
N LYS A 115 2.15 -8.42 -0.67
CA LYS A 115 3.14 -7.33 -0.65
C LYS A 115 4.22 -7.48 -1.74
N ALA A 116 4.58 -8.70 -2.11
CA ALA A 116 5.44 -8.96 -3.27
C ALA A 116 4.74 -8.54 -4.58
N ALA A 117 3.48 -8.91 -4.75
CA ALA A 117 2.66 -8.48 -5.89
C ALA A 117 2.52 -6.95 -5.95
N LEU A 118 2.29 -6.29 -4.80
CA LEU A 118 2.30 -4.83 -4.70
C LEU A 118 3.62 -4.24 -5.18
N ASN A 119 4.76 -4.75 -4.71
CA ASN A 119 6.08 -4.28 -5.10
C ASN A 119 6.32 -4.45 -6.61
N GLN A 120 5.86 -5.57 -7.19
CA GLN A 120 5.96 -5.82 -8.63
C GLN A 120 5.13 -4.81 -9.43
N ILE A 121 3.90 -4.52 -9.00
CA ILE A 121 3.03 -3.52 -9.66
C ILE A 121 3.68 -2.13 -9.61
N ILE A 122 4.20 -1.72 -8.47
CA ILE A 122 4.89 -0.43 -8.30
C ILE A 122 6.11 -0.35 -9.21
N LYS A 123 6.94 -1.39 -9.26
CA LYS A 123 8.10 -1.45 -10.13
C LYS A 123 7.73 -1.32 -11.59
N THR A 124 6.73 -2.08 -12.04
CA THR A 124 6.23 -2.04 -13.42
C THR A 124 5.71 -0.65 -13.78
N ALA A 125 4.85 -0.08 -12.92
CA ALA A 125 4.29 1.24 -13.13
C ALA A 125 5.38 2.34 -13.14
N SER A 126 6.41 2.22 -12.31
CA SER A 126 7.52 3.19 -12.28
C SER A 126 8.29 3.21 -13.60
N ILE A 127 8.49 2.05 -14.23
CA ILE A 127 9.16 1.92 -15.54
C ILE A 127 8.29 2.53 -16.64
N GLU A 128 7.00 2.23 -16.64
CA GLU A 128 6.03 2.78 -17.61
C GLU A 128 5.95 4.30 -17.49
N GLN A 129 5.72 4.81 -16.27
CA GLN A 129 5.53 6.23 -16.04
C GLN A 129 6.79 7.07 -16.33
N LYS A 130 7.98 6.52 -16.18
CA LYS A 130 9.22 7.19 -16.56
C LYS A 130 9.25 7.59 -18.05
N ARG A 131 8.51 6.88 -18.91
CA ARG A 131 8.37 7.20 -20.34
C ARG A 131 7.30 8.24 -20.63
N ILE A 132 6.29 8.39 -19.74
CA ILE A 132 5.11 9.25 -19.91
C ILE A 132 5.29 10.57 -19.16
N ASN A 133 5.78 10.51 -17.94
CA ASN A 133 6.03 11.64 -17.05
C ASN A 133 7.32 11.38 -16.26
N ASN A 134 8.44 11.86 -16.76
CA ASN A 134 9.76 11.63 -16.16
C ASN A 134 9.97 12.36 -14.81
N LYS A 135 9.05 13.23 -14.43
CA LYS A 135 9.05 13.92 -13.13
C LYS A 135 8.23 13.19 -12.07
N LEU A 136 7.43 12.17 -12.46
CA LEU A 136 6.69 11.35 -11.54
C LEU A 136 7.57 10.21 -11.00
N ILE A 137 7.70 10.17 -9.68
CA ILE A 137 8.35 9.10 -8.93
C ILE A 137 7.28 8.19 -8.35
N ILE A 138 7.27 6.92 -8.73
CA ILE A 138 6.38 5.89 -8.16
C ILE A 138 7.23 4.95 -7.32
N VAL A 139 6.95 4.88 -6.01
CA VAL A 139 7.76 4.11 -5.06
C VAL A 139 6.91 3.33 -4.06
N SER A 140 7.44 2.18 -3.63
CA SER A 140 6.98 1.50 -2.41
C SER A 140 7.95 1.79 -1.28
N VAL A 141 7.41 2.10 -0.10
CA VAL A 141 8.20 2.45 1.08
C VAL A 141 7.95 1.43 2.18
N HIS A 142 9.02 0.89 2.76
CA HIS A 142 8.93 0.13 4.00
C HIS A 142 9.09 1.08 5.18
N PRO A 143 8.06 1.27 6.02
CA PRO A 143 8.07 2.27 7.09
C PRO A 143 8.88 1.87 8.32
N GLY A 144 9.53 0.70 8.30
CA GLY A 144 10.01 0.04 9.51
C GLY A 144 8.88 -0.65 10.27
N THR A 145 9.16 -1.14 11.47
CA THR A 145 8.11 -1.64 12.36
C THR A 145 7.54 -0.47 13.15
N VAL A 146 6.27 -0.18 12.93
CA VAL A 146 5.57 0.97 13.51
C VAL A 146 4.51 0.47 14.50
N SER A 147 4.41 1.11 15.65
CA SER A 147 3.35 0.83 16.64
C SER A 147 1.98 1.18 16.07
N SER A 148 1.19 0.16 15.78
CA SER A 148 -0.14 0.32 15.17
C SER A 148 -1.04 -0.87 15.50
N LYS A 149 -2.34 -0.76 15.25
CA LYS A 149 -3.26 -1.89 15.39
C LYS A 149 -2.83 -3.09 14.55
N LEU A 150 -2.24 -2.85 13.38
CA LEU A 150 -1.80 -3.88 12.44
C LEU A 150 -0.58 -4.66 12.97
N SER A 151 0.35 -4.00 13.63
CA SER A 151 1.61 -4.60 14.10
C SER A 151 1.55 -5.10 15.54
N LYS A 152 0.67 -4.53 16.37
CA LYS A 152 0.59 -4.77 17.84
C LYS A 152 0.64 -6.26 18.23
N PRO A 153 -0.04 -7.20 17.57
CA PRO A 153 0.03 -8.62 17.93
C PRO A 153 1.41 -9.27 17.68
N PHE A 154 2.31 -8.63 16.92
CA PHE A 154 3.54 -9.23 16.40
C PHE A 154 4.83 -8.56 16.88
N ILE A 155 4.74 -7.43 17.58
CA ILE A 155 5.92 -6.67 18.04
C ILE A 155 6.48 -7.18 19.37
N GLY A 156 5.69 -7.93 20.16
CA GLY A 156 6.11 -8.42 21.47
C GLY A 156 6.55 -7.27 22.40
N LYS A 157 7.73 -7.43 23.03
CA LYS A 157 8.35 -6.42 23.92
C LYS A 157 9.38 -5.52 23.21
N LYS A 158 9.46 -5.57 21.86
CA LYS A 158 10.43 -4.76 21.10
C LYS A 158 9.99 -3.30 21.09
N GLU A 159 10.95 -2.41 21.30
CA GLU A 159 10.76 -1.00 20.97
C GLU A 159 10.59 -0.85 19.46
N VAL A 160 9.55 -0.13 19.08
CA VAL A 160 9.21 0.13 17.68
C VAL A 160 8.89 1.61 17.52
N GLN A 161 9.04 2.11 16.29
CA GLN A 161 8.77 3.51 15.99
C GLN A 161 7.30 3.87 16.25
N THR A 162 7.07 5.11 16.67
CA THR A 162 5.73 5.69 16.63
C THR A 162 5.31 5.98 15.18
N PRO A 163 4.00 6.13 14.90
CA PRO A 163 3.52 6.57 13.60
C PRO A 163 4.12 7.92 13.17
N GLU A 164 4.28 8.84 14.11
CA GLU A 164 4.83 10.18 13.89
C GLU A 164 6.32 10.13 13.50
N GLU A 165 7.12 9.32 14.18
CA GLU A 165 8.53 9.12 13.86
C GLU A 165 8.71 8.50 12.47
N SER A 166 7.88 7.50 12.15
CA SER A 166 7.90 6.85 10.84
C SER A 166 7.48 7.83 9.74
N ALA A 167 6.42 8.61 9.95
CA ALA A 167 5.94 9.60 8.99
C ALA A 167 7.00 10.68 8.72
N LYS A 168 7.67 11.20 9.76
CA LYS A 168 8.77 12.16 9.60
C LYS A 168 9.87 11.61 8.71
N LYS A 169 10.31 10.37 8.93
CA LYS A 169 11.34 9.73 8.10
C LYS A 169 10.92 9.57 6.64
N ILE A 170 9.65 9.23 6.39
CA ILE A 170 9.14 9.04 5.03
C ILE A 170 9.00 10.36 4.26
N ILE A 171 8.64 11.45 4.94
CA ILE A 171 8.43 12.76 4.29
C ILE A 171 9.77 13.44 3.93
N ILE A 172 10.87 13.09 4.61
CA ILE A 172 12.21 13.64 4.35
C ILE A 172 12.91 12.93 3.17
N LEU A 173 12.45 11.72 2.80
CA LEU A 173 12.97 10.99 1.65
C LEU A 173 12.58 11.66 0.32
#